data_12a9afe6eedef9561932a32cc1ff465c
#
_entry.id   12a9afe6eedef9561932a32cc1ff465c
#
_cell.length_a   1.000
_cell.length_b   1.000
_cell.length_c   1.000
_cell.angle_alpha   90.00
_cell.angle_beta   90.00
_cell.angle_gamma   90.00
#
_symmetry.space_group_name_H-M   'P 1'
#
loop_
_entity.id
_entity.type
_entity.pdbx_description
1 polymer ?
#
loop_
_entity_poly.entity_id
_entity_poly.type
_entity_poly.pdbx_seq_one_letter_code
_entity_poly.pdbx_strand_id
1 'polypeptide(L)'
;DNNTIFGNYLRKAVRVFENKKVKYVVFAGGRRDGDDTDDINFVKNCFSGDEYIISESNDAMFDFTSIMHCDHNITCHQSTFGWWAAHLNPNKEKIVTSPRNYYFIFDQERNRKRTSPENGHFPPEWTII
;
A
#
# COMPACT_ATOMS: atom_id res chain seq x y z
N ASP A 1 14.84 3.91 -10.81
CA ASP A 1 14.76 2.65 -10.08
C ASP A 1 13.39 2.55 -9.40
N ASN A 2 12.63 1.50 -9.68
CA ASN A 2 11.28 1.28 -9.16
C ASN A 2 11.27 1.24 -7.63
N ASN A 3 12.30 0.66 -7.02
CA ASN A 3 12.45 0.62 -5.56
C ASN A 3 12.59 2.03 -4.96
N THR A 4 13.25 2.95 -5.65
CA THR A 4 13.37 4.34 -5.22
C THR A 4 12.03 5.07 -5.30
N ILE A 5 11.27 4.87 -6.37
CA ILE A 5 9.92 5.45 -6.54
C ILE A 5 8.99 4.91 -5.46
N PHE A 6 8.99 3.61 -5.26
CA PHE A 6 8.18 2.96 -4.24
C PHE A 6 8.56 3.40 -2.82
N GLY A 7 9.85 3.41 -2.49
CA GLY A 7 10.33 3.88 -1.19
C GLY A 7 10.00 5.36 -0.94
N ASN A 8 10.07 6.21 -1.96
CA ASN A 8 9.68 7.62 -1.84
C ASN A 8 8.18 7.76 -1.56
N TYR A 9 7.36 6.99 -2.23
CA TYR A 9 5.93 6.96 -1.95
C TYR A 9 5.64 6.53 -0.51
N LEU A 10 6.22 5.42 -0.07
CA LEU A 10 5.99 4.90 1.28
C LEU A 10 6.37 5.90 2.36
N ARG A 11 7.51 6.59 2.21
CA ARG A 11 7.91 7.66 3.14
C ARG A 11 6.90 8.81 3.20
N LYS A 12 6.30 9.17 2.08
CA LYS A 12 5.22 10.18 2.06
C LYS A 12 3.94 9.64 2.69
N ALA A 13 3.60 8.39 2.39
CA ALA A 13 2.38 7.77 2.90
C ALA A 13 2.36 7.69 4.43
N VAL A 14 3.47 7.28 5.05
CA VAL A 14 3.55 7.22 6.52
C VAL A 14 3.44 8.59 7.17
N ARG A 15 3.90 9.67 6.52
CA ARG A 15 3.77 11.04 7.03
C ARG A 15 2.31 11.51 7.15
N VAL A 16 1.40 10.94 6.40
CA VAL A 16 -0.04 11.23 6.53
C VAL A 16 -0.54 10.93 7.94
N PHE A 17 0.11 9.98 8.62
CA PHE A 17 -0.26 9.52 9.97
C PHE A 17 0.67 10.04 11.07
N GLU A 18 1.60 10.94 10.79
CA GLU A 18 2.62 11.39 11.75
C GLU A 18 2.06 12.02 13.03
N ASN A 19 0.87 12.62 12.96
CA ASN A 19 0.17 13.22 14.11
C ASN A 19 -0.77 12.23 14.83
N LYS A 20 -0.73 10.96 14.48
CA LYS A 20 -1.54 9.89 15.07
C LYS A 20 -0.65 8.86 15.74
N LYS A 21 -1.10 8.36 16.90
CA LYS A 21 -0.48 7.18 17.53
C LYS A 21 -0.91 5.93 16.76
N VAL A 22 -0.14 5.55 15.76
CA VAL A 22 -0.42 4.36 14.95
C VAL A 22 0.72 3.36 15.03
N LYS A 23 0.37 2.09 14.84
CA LYS A 23 1.31 1.03 14.49
C LYS A 23 1.06 0.62 13.05
N TYR A 24 2.12 0.32 12.34
CA TYR A 24 2.05 -0.12 10.95
C TYR A 24 2.20 -1.62 10.89
N VAL A 25 1.23 -2.30 10.30
CA VAL A 25 1.36 -3.71 9.95
C VAL A 25 1.67 -3.77 8.46
N VAL A 26 2.82 -4.34 8.12
CA VAL A 26 3.31 -4.41 6.75
C VAL A 26 3.14 -5.83 6.22
N PHE A 27 2.42 -5.95 5.13
CA PHE A 27 2.20 -7.21 4.42
C PHE A 27 3.06 -7.21 3.16
N ALA A 28 3.92 -8.20 3.03
CA ALA A 28 4.81 -8.35 1.89
C ALA A 28 4.83 -9.80 1.44
N GLY A 29 4.97 -9.99 0.12
CA GLY A 29 5.02 -11.32 -0.46
C GLY A 29 3.87 -11.61 -1.41
N GLY A 30 3.60 -12.88 -1.63
CA GLY A 30 2.57 -13.36 -2.55
C GLY A 30 3.04 -13.44 -4.00
N ARG A 31 4.33 -13.56 -4.24
CA ARG A 31 4.91 -13.78 -5.57
C ARG A 31 4.47 -15.13 -6.13
N ARG A 32 4.29 -15.19 -7.43
CA ARG A 32 3.84 -16.41 -8.12
C ARG A 32 4.84 -17.56 -8.04
N ASP A 33 6.13 -17.26 -7.93
CA ASP A 33 7.20 -18.23 -7.77
C ASP A 33 7.36 -18.75 -6.32
N GLY A 34 6.64 -18.11 -5.38
CA GLY A 34 6.67 -18.49 -3.96
C GLY A 34 7.93 -18.02 -3.22
N ASP A 35 8.83 -17.29 -3.87
CA ASP A 35 10.02 -16.72 -3.24
C ASP A 35 9.82 -15.22 -2.94
N ASP A 36 9.42 -14.93 -1.72
CA ASP A 36 9.17 -13.59 -1.23
C ASP A 36 10.39 -12.94 -0.54
N THR A 37 11.56 -13.58 -0.60
CA THR A 37 12.76 -13.15 0.14
C THR A 37 13.17 -11.72 -0.16
N ASP A 38 13.17 -11.34 -1.44
CA ASP A 38 13.56 -9.98 -1.84
C ASP A 38 12.55 -8.93 -1.36
N ASP A 39 11.27 -9.23 -1.44
CA ASP A 39 10.21 -8.32 -1.00
C ASP A 39 10.26 -8.12 0.52
N ILE A 40 10.44 -9.20 1.27
CA ILE A 40 10.58 -9.16 2.72
C ILE A 40 11.84 -8.41 3.15
N ASN A 41 12.97 -8.65 2.50
CA ASN A 41 14.21 -7.93 2.76
C ASN A 41 14.07 -6.43 2.44
N PHE A 42 13.44 -6.09 1.33
CA PHE A 42 13.14 -4.69 0.99
C PHE A 42 12.31 -4.01 2.09
N VAL A 43 11.24 -4.65 2.55
CA VAL A 43 10.37 -4.14 3.61
C VAL A 43 11.16 -3.96 4.92
N LYS A 44 11.95 -4.95 5.33
CA LYS A 44 12.80 -4.87 6.54
C LYS A 44 13.82 -3.74 6.47
N ASN A 45 14.30 -3.41 5.29
CA ASN A 45 15.22 -2.29 5.08
C ASN A 45 14.51 -0.93 5.08
N CYS A 46 13.26 -0.89 4.63
CA CYS A 46 12.47 0.35 4.59
C CYS A 46 11.83 0.72 5.92
N PHE A 47 11.46 -0.27 6.71
CA PHE A 47 10.68 -0.10 7.93
C PHE A 47 11.42 -0.71 9.12
N SER A 48 12.02 0.15 9.90
CA SER A 48 12.70 -0.19 11.16
C SER A 48 12.11 0.66 12.28
N GLY A 49 11.94 0.06 13.44
CA GLY A 49 11.37 0.71 14.60
C GLY A 49 10.21 -0.06 15.21
N ASP A 50 9.90 0.21 16.46
CA ASP A 50 8.88 -0.52 17.22
C ASP A 50 7.46 -0.27 16.74
N GLU A 51 7.26 0.77 15.91
CA GLU A 51 5.98 1.10 15.28
C GLU A 51 5.63 0.20 14.09
N TYR A 52 6.60 -0.57 13.56
CA TYR A 52 6.41 -1.45 12.41
C TYR A 52 6.35 -2.91 12.82
N ILE A 53 5.34 -3.61 12.35
CA ILE A 53 5.17 -5.06 12.49
C ILE A 53 5.11 -5.64 11.08
N ILE A 54 6.06 -6.52 10.75
CA ILE A 54 6.06 -7.19 9.45
C ILE A 54 5.30 -8.49 9.60
N SER A 55 4.22 -8.66 8.83
CA SER A 55 3.48 -9.91 8.79
C SER A 55 4.30 -10.99 8.10
N GLU A 56 4.44 -12.11 8.78
CA GLU A 56 5.11 -13.31 8.23
C GLU A 56 4.10 -14.37 7.79
N SER A 57 2.82 -13.99 7.72
CA SER A 57 1.77 -14.85 7.20
C SER A 57 1.94 -15.08 5.70
N ASN A 58 1.71 -16.29 5.24
CA ASN A 58 1.60 -16.70 3.84
C ASN A 58 0.18 -17.15 3.46
N ASP A 59 -0.79 -16.86 4.31
CA ASP A 59 -2.21 -17.08 4.05
C ASP A 59 -2.83 -15.79 3.46
N ALA A 60 -3.14 -15.82 2.17
CA ALA A 60 -3.68 -14.66 1.47
C ALA A 60 -5.03 -14.20 2.03
N MET A 61 -5.88 -15.11 2.49
CA MET A 61 -7.17 -14.74 3.06
C MET A 61 -7.01 -14.09 4.43
N PHE A 62 -6.08 -14.58 5.24
CA PHE A 62 -5.72 -13.97 6.51
C PHE A 62 -5.19 -12.56 6.32
N ASP A 63 -4.26 -12.38 5.37
CA ASP A 63 -3.67 -11.07 5.06
C ASP A 63 -4.72 -10.09 4.54
N PHE A 64 -5.57 -10.52 3.60
CA PHE A 64 -6.64 -9.70 3.07
C PHE A 64 -7.59 -9.21 4.16
N THR A 65 -8.04 -10.14 5.02
CA THR A 65 -8.95 -9.84 6.12
C THR A 65 -8.28 -8.92 7.14
N SER A 66 -7.02 -9.14 7.44
CA SER A 66 -6.26 -8.30 8.35
C SER A 66 -6.11 -6.86 7.83
N ILE A 67 -5.75 -6.70 6.56
CA ILE A 67 -5.65 -5.37 5.91
C ILE A 67 -7.01 -4.67 5.94
N MET A 68 -8.07 -5.38 5.60
CA MET A 68 -9.43 -4.85 5.56
C MET A 68 -9.92 -4.35 6.93
N HIS A 69 -9.44 -4.93 8.04
CA HIS A 69 -9.84 -4.57 9.40
C HIS A 69 -8.85 -3.67 10.15
N CYS A 70 -7.82 -3.17 9.49
CA CYS A 70 -7.01 -2.10 10.04
C CYS A 70 -7.82 -0.79 10.12
N ASP A 71 -7.44 0.12 11.01
CA ASP A 71 -8.12 1.42 11.13
C ASP A 71 -7.96 2.25 9.86
N HIS A 72 -6.80 2.19 9.23
CA HIS A 72 -6.42 2.92 8.02
C HIS A 72 -5.62 2.02 7.08
N ASN A 73 -5.43 2.45 5.83
CA ASN A 73 -4.71 1.65 4.85
C ASN A 73 -3.76 2.50 4.00
N ILE A 74 -2.60 1.93 3.70
CA ILE A 74 -1.67 2.43 2.70
C ILE A 74 -1.61 1.37 1.59
N THR A 75 -2.06 1.72 0.40
CA THR A 75 -2.03 0.81 -0.75
C THR A 75 -0.71 0.91 -1.50
N CYS A 76 -0.36 -0.13 -2.21
CA CYS A 76 0.87 -0.19 -3.00
C CYS A 76 0.59 -0.07 -4.49
N HIS A 77 1.64 0.26 -5.24
CA HIS A 77 1.59 0.26 -6.71
C HIS A 77 1.19 -1.12 -7.25
N GLN A 78 0.32 -1.13 -8.23
CA GLN A 78 -0.15 -2.33 -8.95
C GLN A 78 -0.77 -3.43 -8.07
N SER A 79 -1.07 -3.15 -6.83
CA SER A 79 -1.68 -4.12 -5.93
C SER A 79 -3.19 -3.99 -5.89
N THR A 80 -3.88 -4.75 -6.74
CA THR A 80 -5.35 -4.84 -6.67
C THR A 80 -5.81 -5.49 -5.37
N PHE A 81 -5.02 -6.37 -4.81
CA PHE A 81 -5.26 -7.00 -3.51
C PHE A 81 -5.37 -5.95 -2.38
N GLY A 82 -4.38 -5.10 -2.23
CA GLY A 82 -4.39 -4.01 -1.24
C GLY A 82 -5.47 -2.96 -1.53
N TRP A 83 -5.70 -2.65 -2.82
CA TRP A 83 -6.75 -1.73 -3.23
C TRP A 83 -8.13 -2.20 -2.77
N TRP A 84 -8.49 -3.47 -3.06
CA TRP A 84 -9.78 -4.02 -2.66
C TRP A 84 -9.93 -4.17 -1.15
N ALA A 85 -8.87 -4.57 -0.44
CA ALA A 85 -8.91 -4.66 1.01
C ALA A 85 -9.17 -3.28 1.65
N ALA A 86 -8.51 -2.23 1.16
CA ALA A 86 -8.74 -0.86 1.61
C ALA A 86 -10.15 -0.35 1.25
N HIS A 87 -10.64 -0.67 0.05
CA HIS A 87 -11.98 -0.29 -0.37
C HIS A 87 -13.06 -0.93 0.52
N LEU A 88 -12.90 -2.20 0.83
CA LEU A 88 -13.84 -2.97 1.65
C LEU A 88 -13.67 -2.76 3.16
N ASN A 89 -12.67 -2.02 3.59
CA ASN A 89 -12.48 -1.68 5.00
C ASN A 89 -13.75 -1.00 5.55
N PRO A 90 -14.41 -1.57 6.57
CA PRO A 90 -15.69 -1.08 7.06
C PRO A 90 -15.60 0.20 7.90
N ASN A 91 -14.41 0.62 8.30
CA ASN A 91 -14.22 1.84 9.07
C ASN A 91 -14.62 3.06 8.23
N LYS A 92 -15.67 3.75 8.62
CA LYS A 92 -16.18 4.95 7.93
C LYS A 92 -15.24 6.15 8.02
N GLU A 93 -14.39 6.18 9.04
CA GLU A 93 -13.39 7.23 9.28
C GLU A 93 -11.99 6.84 8.79
N LYS A 94 -11.90 5.78 8.01
CA LYS A 94 -10.63 5.34 7.46
C LYS A 94 -9.97 6.41 6.60
N ILE A 95 -8.66 6.51 6.74
CA ILE A 95 -7.80 7.24 5.81
C ILE A 95 -7.12 6.20 4.93
N VAL A 96 -7.26 6.33 3.62
CA VAL A 96 -6.60 5.48 2.64
C VAL A 96 -5.67 6.33 1.81
N THR A 97 -4.39 6.01 1.80
CA THR A 97 -3.43 6.62 0.89
C THR A 97 -3.10 5.68 -0.26
N SER A 98 -3.00 6.23 -1.45
CA SER A 98 -2.67 5.49 -2.66
C SER A 98 -1.68 6.27 -3.53
N PRO A 99 -0.79 5.58 -4.22
CA PRO A 99 0.19 6.27 -5.08
C PRO A 99 -0.49 6.80 -6.34
N ARG A 100 -0.15 8.04 -6.70
CA ARG A 100 -0.64 8.67 -7.94
C ARG A 100 -0.25 7.85 -9.16
N ASN A 101 0.97 7.34 -9.19
CA ASN A 101 1.47 6.48 -10.26
C ASN A 101 1.23 5.00 -9.91
N TYR A 102 -0.04 4.63 -9.73
CA TYR A 102 -0.45 3.29 -9.31
C TYR A 102 0.09 2.19 -10.21
N TYR A 103 0.18 2.43 -11.50
CA TYR A 103 0.77 1.49 -12.45
C TYR A 103 2.21 1.91 -12.80
N PHE A 104 3.16 1.05 -12.57
CA PHE A 104 4.50 1.16 -13.15
C PHE A 104 4.44 0.82 -14.64
N ILE A 105 4.10 1.81 -15.46
CA ILE A 105 4.08 1.64 -16.90
C ILE A 105 5.12 2.59 -17.49
N PHE A 106 5.81 2.14 -18.53
CA PHE A 106 6.78 2.95 -19.26
C PHE A 106 6.15 4.20 -19.88
N ASP A 107 4.86 4.15 -20.19
CA ASP A 107 4.07 5.29 -20.66
C ASP A 107 3.48 6.07 -19.48
N GLN A 108 4.21 7.09 -19.04
CA GLN A 108 3.81 7.92 -17.91
C GLN A 108 2.55 8.76 -18.17
N GLU A 109 2.31 9.15 -19.42
CA GLU A 109 1.12 9.93 -19.77
C GLU A 109 -0.15 9.08 -19.67
N ARG A 110 -0.07 7.86 -20.22
CA ARG A 110 -1.15 6.88 -20.12
C ARG A 110 -1.41 6.49 -18.67
N ASN A 111 -0.36 6.34 -17.88
CA ASN A 111 -0.45 6.03 -16.46
C ASN A 111 -1.18 7.15 -15.70
N ARG A 112 -0.80 8.42 -15.93
CA ARG A 112 -1.48 9.56 -15.31
C ARG A 112 -2.96 9.62 -15.65
N LYS A 113 -3.33 9.35 -16.91
CA LYS A 113 -4.74 9.29 -17.33
C LYS A 113 -5.50 8.15 -16.66
N ARG A 114 -4.87 7.01 -16.43
CA ARG A 114 -5.53 5.84 -15.81
C ARG A 114 -5.68 5.96 -14.31
N THR A 115 -4.78 6.67 -13.66
CA THR A 115 -4.72 6.74 -12.19
C THR A 115 -5.13 8.10 -11.62
N SER A 116 -5.54 9.03 -12.48
CA SER A 116 -6.02 10.32 -11.99
C SER A 116 -7.39 10.14 -11.31
N PRO A 117 -7.68 10.91 -10.26
CA PRO A 117 -8.97 10.87 -9.60
C PRO A 117 -10.15 11.11 -10.54
N GLU A 118 -9.96 11.92 -11.57
CA GLU A 118 -10.99 12.24 -12.57
C GLU A 118 -11.41 11.02 -13.40
N ASN A 119 -10.57 10.00 -13.48
CA ASN A 119 -10.88 8.77 -14.20
C ASN A 119 -11.59 7.71 -13.33
N GLY A 120 -11.93 8.04 -12.09
CA GLY A 120 -12.69 7.16 -11.22
C GLY A 120 -11.93 5.90 -10.75
N HIS A 121 -10.60 5.86 -10.92
CA HIS A 121 -9.81 4.72 -10.46
C HIS A 121 -9.75 4.62 -8.93
N PHE A 122 -9.76 5.77 -8.26
CA PHE A 122 -9.77 5.86 -6.82
C PHE A 122 -11.08 6.43 -6.30
N PRO A 123 -11.59 5.93 -5.18
CA PRO A 123 -12.66 6.61 -4.45
C PRO A 123 -12.25 8.06 -4.15
N PRO A 124 -13.18 9.04 -4.28
CA PRO A 124 -12.86 10.46 -4.14
C PRO A 124 -12.34 10.85 -2.74
N GLU A 125 -12.68 10.06 -1.72
CA GLU A 125 -12.24 10.27 -0.35
C GLU A 125 -10.81 9.80 -0.06
N TRP A 126 -10.18 9.07 -1.00
CA TRP A 126 -8.80 8.60 -0.81
C TRP A 126 -7.77 9.72 -1.01
N THR A 127 -6.70 9.67 -0.23
CA THR A 127 -5.56 10.58 -0.36
C THR A 127 -4.57 10.04 -1.39
N ILE A 128 -4.48 10.71 -2.53
CA ILE A 128 -3.62 10.32 -3.65
C ILE A 128 -2.34 11.18 -3.62
N ILE A 129 -1.20 10.53 -3.46
CA ILE A 129 0.10 11.19 -3.29
C ILE A 129 1.20 10.64 -4.21
#